data_5fcd1a6e012e6c65e12f72a0104c15a4
#
_entry.id   5fcd1a6e012e6c65e12f72a0104c15a4
#
_cell.length_a   1.000
_cell.length_b   1.000
_cell.length_c   1.000
_cell.angle_alpha   90.00
_cell.angle_beta   90.00
_cell.angle_gamma   90.00
#
_symmetry.space_group_name_H-M   'P 1'
#
loop_
_entity.id
_entity.type
_entity.pdbx_description
1 polymer ?
#
loop_
_entity_poly.entity_id
_entity_poly.type
_entity_poly.pdbx_seq_one_letter_code
_entity_poly.pdbx_strand_id
1 'polypeptide(L)'
;MMSIHRISSGSGYEYYTREVAAADERLERDQKLGDYYLESGAPPGQWTGSGCAHFKLTGEVTNAQMRDLFGEGKRPDAQQIRDAKGGIVDEDTLFLGQKMGAHSQANTRFRERINEHIEHFIAREGRPPTGAEKQQIRFMIGRGEFTREKMRAPLNNEELSRYIAARLRPNGGSVAGFDCTFSAPKSVSIMWALGDADVRTAVEEAHLEAINTALSFMEADVFSSRAGKNGVRRVSIDGVMAARFRHYDSRAGDPQLHDHLVIANRVFCPNDTGSGTWRTLDSRALYKAVVASSEHYNDALMVALHKRLGVRFEARGGQGNSATKMEIEGVDDELIDTFSTRRISIQRRLDELVATYHNDHGRAPSKKTRMQLAQQATLETRSKKQHVSLPERMRTWRTQTTTRYKIEDFAPTTPESTQPAPIDLPALTKATLAGLEQRRSTWTTRHIQ
;
A
#
# COMPACT_ATOMS: atom_id res chain seq x y z
N MET A 1 -6.88 -9.00 -5.02
CA MET A 1 -7.34 -7.62 -4.66
C MET A 1 -6.15 -6.70 -4.44
N MET A 2 -6.23 -5.45 -4.92
CA MET A 2 -5.19 -4.44 -4.67
C MET A 2 -5.69 -3.37 -3.68
N SER A 3 -4.86 -2.99 -2.72
CA SER A 3 -5.04 -1.80 -1.88
C SER A 3 -3.87 -0.84 -2.04
N ILE A 4 -4.04 0.43 -1.67
CA ILE A 4 -2.99 1.43 -1.81
C ILE A 4 -2.83 2.24 -0.51
N HIS A 5 -1.57 2.43 -0.10
CA HIS A 5 -1.19 3.27 1.03
C HIS A 5 -0.08 4.24 0.63
N ARG A 6 -0.09 5.41 1.25
CA ARG A 6 0.94 6.41 1.03
C ARG A 6 2.12 6.17 1.97
N ILE A 7 3.34 6.22 1.44
CA ILE A 7 4.58 6.13 2.19
C ILE A 7 5.13 7.53 2.40
N SER A 8 5.40 7.88 3.66
CA SER A 8 6.02 9.17 4.02
C SER A 8 7.54 9.08 3.87
N SER A 9 8.19 10.17 3.49
CA SER A 9 9.65 10.29 3.50
C SER A 9 10.22 10.18 4.91
N GLY A 10 11.51 9.94 5.03
CA GLY A 10 12.19 9.63 6.29
C GLY A 10 12.10 8.14 6.61
N SER A 11 11.43 7.76 7.69
CA SER A 11 11.35 6.37 8.17
C SER A 11 10.17 5.56 7.61
N GLY A 12 9.35 6.12 6.69
CA GLY A 12 8.15 5.44 6.19
C GLY A 12 8.43 4.13 5.46
N TYR A 13 9.60 3.96 4.87
CA TYR A 13 10.04 2.73 4.18
C TYR A 13 10.52 1.64 5.14
N GLU A 14 10.92 1.98 6.37
CA GLU A 14 11.52 1.05 7.33
C GLU A 14 10.59 -0.12 7.70
N TYR A 15 9.27 0.06 7.51
CA TYR A 15 8.32 -1.04 7.71
C TYR A 15 8.66 -2.26 6.85
N TYR A 16 9.05 -2.05 5.60
CA TYR A 16 9.37 -3.12 4.65
C TYR A 16 10.76 -3.71 4.87
N THR A 17 11.68 -2.92 5.40
CA THR A 17 13.07 -3.33 5.65
C THR A 17 13.28 -3.82 7.08
N ARG A 18 12.42 -3.47 8.05
CA ARG A 18 12.52 -3.93 9.44
C ARG A 18 12.23 -5.41 9.60
N GLU A 19 11.40 -6.00 8.79
CA GLU A 19 11.23 -7.45 8.78
C GLU A 19 12.49 -8.13 8.26
N VAL A 20 13.23 -7.45 7.42
CA VAL A 20 14.58 -7.79 6.98
C VAL A 20 15.63 -7.44 8.06
N ALA A 21 15.53 -6.28 8.70
CA ALA A 21 16.53 -5.76 9.65
C ALA A 21 16.38 -6.25 11.10
N ALA A 22 15.20 -6.69 11.54
CA ALA A 22 15.07 -7.44 12.79
C ALA A 22 15.88 -8.76 12.76
N ALA A 23 16.32 -9.08 11.58
CA ALA A 23 17.23 -10.12 11.25
C ALA A 23 18.70 -9.74 11.42
N ASP A 24 19.07 -8.54 10.95
CA ASP A 24 20.45 -8.04 11.02
C ASP A 24 20.97 -7.86 12.47
N GLU A 25 20.11 -7.53 13.43
CA GLU A 25 20.51 -7.40 14.84
C GLU A 25 20.83 -8.73 15.53
N ARG A 26 20.45 -9.88 14.91
CA ARG A 26 20.74 -11.25 15.41
C ARG A 26 21.80 -11.98 14.61
N LEU A 27 22.28 -11.42 13.50
CA LEU A 27 23.34 -12.02 12.71
C LEU A 27 24.68 -11.90 13.45
N GLU A 28 25.21 -13.01 13.92
CA GLU A 28 26.64 -13.16 14.12
C GLU A 28 27.31 -12.91 12.76
N ARG A 29 28.42 -12.18 12.76
CA ARG A 29 29.09 -11.56 11.60
C ARG A 29 29.41 -12.45 10.38
N ASP A 30 29.07 -13.73 10.38
CA ASP A 30 29.46 -14.71 9.35
C ASP A 30 28.33 -15.45 8.63
N GLN A 31 27.05 -15.19 8.93
CA GLN A 31 25.93 -15.80 8.20
C GLN A 31 25.58 -15.00 6.95
N LYS A 32 25.47 -15.71 5.80
CA LYS A 32 25.03 -15.10 4.53
C LYS A 32 23.55 -14.70 4.64
N LEU A 33 23.23 -13.50 4.18
CA LEU A 33 21.88 -12.92 4.16
C LEU A 33 20.80 -13.91 3.61
N GLY A 34 21.16 -14.74 2.61
CA GLY A 34 20.28 -15.73 1.99
C GLY A 34 19.79 -16.84 2.91
N ASP A 35 20.62 -17.31 3.86
CA ASP A 35 20.23 -18.40 4.76
C ASP A 35 19.23 -17.95 5.82
N TYR A 36 19.30 -16.67 6.21
CA TYR A 36 18.39 -16.07 7.17
C TYR A 36 16.97 -15.87 6.60
N TYR A 37 16.84 -15.49 5.33
CA TYR A 37 15.53 -15.35 4.69
C TYR A 37 14.79 -16.69 4.57
N LEU A 38 15.52 -17.78 4.44
CA LEU A 38 14.96 -19.13 4.50
C LEU A 38 14.45 -19.49 5.89
N GLU A 39 15.08 -18.99 6.95
CA GLU A 39 14.66 -19.21 8.34
C GLU A 39 13.49 -18.30 8.75
N SER A 40 13.49 -17.03 8.35
CA SER A 40 12.39 -16.09 8.65
C SER A 40 11.17 -16.28 7.75
N GLY A 41 11.34 -16.90 6.59
CA GLY A 41 10.28 -17.19 5.62
C GLY A 41 9.84 -16.00 4.76
N ALA A 42 10.45 -14.82 4.89
CA ALA A 42 10.19 -13.67 4.05
C ALA A 42 11.37 -13.50 3.08
N PRO A 43 11.19 -13.66 1.75
CA PRO A 43 12.26 -13.47 0.79
C PRO A 43 12.69 -12.00 0.71
N PRO A 44 13.95 -11.73 0.31
CA PRO A 44 14.41 -10.35 0.12
C PRO A 44 13.56 -9.62 -0.92
N GLY A 45 13.42 -8.31 -0.73
CA GLY A 45 12.73 -7.46 -1.69
C GLY A 45 13.39 -7.54 -3.08
N GLN A 46 12.58 -7.46 -4.14
CA GLN A 46 13.04 -7.53 -5.54
C GLN A 46 12.67 -6.26 -6.29
N TRP A 47 13.62 -5.73 -7.07
CA TRP A 47 13.36 -4.60 -7.95
C TRP A 47 12.47 -5.01 -9.13
N THR A 48 11.51 -4.16 -9.49
CA THR A 48 10.59 -4.34 -10.60
C THR A 48 10.12 -2.97 -11.14
N GLY A 49 9.46 -3.00 -12.32
CA GLY A 49 9.02 -1.81 -13.02
C GLY A 49 10.05 -1.31 -14.03
N SER A 50 9.54 -0.79 -15.16
CA SER A 50 10.37 -0.42 -16.32
C SER A 50 11.32 0.75 -16.02
N GLY A 51 10.96 1.66 -15.10
CA GLY A 51 11.82 2.76 -14.66
C GLY A 51 13.09 2.33 -13.91
N CYS A 52 13.19 1.06 -13.49
CA CYS A 52 14.41 0.49 -12.91
C CYS A 52 15.60 0.53 -13.87
N ALA A 53 15.34 0.53 -15.18
CA ALA A 53 16.37 0.59 -16.22
C ALA A 53 17.26 1.85 -16.12
N HIS A 54 16.74 2.98 -15.62
CA HIS A 54 17.51 4.22 -15.46
C HIS A 54 18.74 4.08 -14.56
N PHE A 55 18.69 3.15 -13.60
CA PHE A 55 19.78 2.90 -12.65
C PHE A 55 20.26 1.44 -12.69
N LYS A 56 19.88 0.67 -13.73
CA LYS A 56 20.20 -0.75 -13.86
C LYS A 56 19.85 -1.56 -12.62
N LEU A 57 18.73 -1.21 -11.95
CA LEU A 57 18.25 -1.92 -10.77
C LEU A 57 17.70 -3.27 -11.19
N THR A 58 18.27 -4.33 -10.64
CA THR A 58 17.85 -5.73 -10.86
C THR A 58 18.10 -6.52 -9.59
N GLY A 59 17.35 -7.60 -9.39
CA GLY A 59 17.54 -8.49 -8.25
C GLY A 59 17.14 -7.87 -6.92
N GLU A 60 17.90 -8.15 -5.88
CA GLU A 60 17.56 -7.83 -4.50
C GLU A 60 17.64 -6.34 -4.18
N VAL A 61 16.71 -5.90 -3.34
CA VAL A 61 16.62 -4.52 -2.83
C VAL A 61 17.46 -4.40 -1.57
N THR A 62 18.40 -3.44 -1.55
CA THR A 62 19.22 -3.18 -0.36
C THR A 62 18.64 -2.10 0.54
N ASN A 63 18.97 -2.13 1.84
CA ASN A 63 18.57 -1.08 2.79
C ASN A 63 19.08 0.29 2.39
N ALA A 64 20.30 0.40 1.82
CA ALA A 64 20.86 1.66 1.34
C ALA A 64 20.03 2.24 0.19
N GLN A 65 19.63 1.41 -0.78
CA GLN A 65 18.78 1.82 -1.89
C GLN A 65 17.39 2.31 -1.41
N MET A 66 16.78 1.61 -0.44
CA MET A 66 15.50 2.02 0.14
C MET A 66 15.62 3.35 0.89
N ARG A 67 16.67 3.53 1.68
CA ARG A 67 16.95 4.79 2.39
C ARG A 67 17.13 5.94 1.39
N ASP A 68 17.99 5.76 0.40
CA ASP A 68 18.32 6.83 -0.55
C ASP A 68 17.07 7.19 -1.39
N LEU A 69 16.32 6.22 -1.92
CA LEU A 69 15.18 6.49 -2.78
C LEU A 69 13.92 6.90 -2.00
N PHE A 70 13.51 6.12 -1.01
CA PHE A 70 12.26 6.35 -0.28
C PHE A 70 12.43 7.18 1.00
N GLY A 71 13.61 7.16 1.62
CA GLY A 71 13.90 8.01 2.78
C GLY A 71 14.19 9.45 2.36
N GLU A 72 15.07 9.63 1.38
CA GLU A 72 15.67 10.93 1.05
C GLU A 72 15.26 11.47 -0.32
N GLY A 73 14.77 10.65 -1.24
CA GLY A 73 14.42 11.04 -2.61
C GLY A 73 15.63 11.20 -3.51
N LYS A 74 16.72 10.52 -3.19
CA LYS A 74 17.93 10.43 -3.96
C LYS A 74 17.88 9.26 -4.94
N ARG A 75 18.84 9.22 -5.85
CA ARG A 75 19.04 8.10 -6.75
C ARG A 75 19.43 6.84 -5.96
N PRO A 76 18.93 5.66 -6.34
CA PRO A 76 19.14 4.43 -5.56
C PRO A 76 20.59 3.93 -5.56
N ASP A 77 21.41 4.38 -6.50
CA ASP A 77 22.85 4.10 -6.58
C ASP A 77 23.70 5.18 -5.90
N ALA A 78 23.10 6.06 -5.07
CA ALA A 78 23.81 7.17 -4.42
C ALA A 78 24.95 6.67 -3.52
N GLN A 79 24.76 5.55 -2.80
CA GLN A 79 25.81 4.99 -1.96
C GLN A 79 27.03 4.52 -2.81
N GLN A 80 26.77 3.86 -3.94
CA GLN A 80 27.83 3.41 -4.85
C GLN A 80 28.65 4.60 -5.40
N ILE A 81 27.98 5.72 -5.67
CA ILE A 81 28.65 6.95 -6.13
C ILE A 81 29.52 7.56 -5.02
N ARG A 82 29.01 7.58 -3.77
CA ARG A 82 29.79 8.04 -2.61
C ARG A 82 31.04 7.19 -2.42
N ASP A 83 30.89 5.86 -2.46
CA ASP A 83 31.99 4.92 -2.29
C ASP A 83 33.04 5.07 -3.41
N ALA A 84 32.62 5.17 -4.66
CA ALA A 84 33.48 5.34 -5.82
C ALA A 84 34.28 6.69 -5.80
N LYS A 85 33.73 7.71 -5.15
CA LYS A 85 34.36 9.04 -5.04
C LYS A 85 35.02 9.30 -3.67
N GLY A 86 35.22 8.27 -2.85
CA GLY A 86 35.84 8.40 -1.54
C GLY A 86 35.10 9.31 -0.57
N GLY A 87 33.74 9.39 -0.71
CA GLY A 87 32.88 10.23 0.11
C GLY A 87 32.76 11.69 -0.31
N ILE A 88 33.56 12.15 -1.27
CA ILE A 88 33.54 13.55 -1.74
C ILE A 88 32.56 13.70 -2.90
N VAL A 89 31.30 13.92 -2.57
CA VAL A 89 30.19 14.08 -3.55
C VAL A 89 29.37 15.32 -3.19
N ASP A 90 29.02 16.09 -4.21
CA ASP A 90 27.97 17.12 -4.03
C ASP A 90 26.62 16.39 -3.87
N GLU A 91 26.14 16.30 -2.65
CA GLU A 91 24.90 15.61 -2.28
C GLU A 91 23.68 16.15 -3.04
N ASP A 92 23.72 17.40 -3.51
CA ASP A 92 22.64 17.99 -4.28
C ASP A 92 22.46 17.35 -5.65
N THR A 93 23.53 16.82 -6.22
CA THR A 93 23.50 16.11 -7.51
C THR A 93 22.87 14.71 -7.43
N LEU A 94 22.69 14.17 -6.23
CA LEU A 94 22.11 12.86 -6.01
C LEU A 94 20.58 12.87 -5.95
N PHE A 95 19.95 14.05 -5.79
CA PHE A 95 18.49 14.12 -5.69
C PHE A 95 17.80 13.91 -7.04
N LEU A 96 16.72 13.09 -7.02
CA LEU A 96 15.84 12.91 -8.17
C LEU A 96 14.75 14.01 -8.16
N GLY A 97 15.08 15.14 -8.79
CA GLY A 97 14.18 16.29 -8.82
C GLY A 97 14.18 17.09 -7.50
N GLN A 98 13.03 17.59 -7.10
CA GLN A 98 12.92 18.46 -5.92
C GLN A 98 13.17 17.67 -4.62
N LYS A 99 14.01 18.22 -3.72
CA LYS A 99 14.31 17.61 -2.41
C LYS A 99 13.03 17.30 -1.63
N MET A 100 12.97 16.13 -1.03
CA MET A 100 11.88 15.77 -0.11
C MET A 100 12.03 16.58 1.18
N GLY A 101 10.94 17.19 1.65
CA GLY A 101 10.93 17.86 2.96
C GLY A 101 11.31 19.35 2.98
N ALA A 102 11.61 20.01 1.86
CA ALA A 102 11.91 21.44 1.82
C ALA A 102 10.84 22.36 2.45
N HIS A 103 9.58 21.90 2.54
CA HIS A 103 8.49 22.60 3.24
C HIS A 103 8.28 22.14 4.70
N SER A 104 9.04 21.18 5.21
CA SER A 104 8.75 20.52 6.48
C SER A 104 9.34 21.22 7.70
N GLN A 105 10.52 21.83 7.58
CA GLN A 105 11.21 22.44 8.73
C GLN A 105 10.44 23.61 9.37
N ALA A 106 9.85 24.49 8.56
CA ALA A 106 9.07 25.61 9.09
C ALA A 106 7.79 25.12 9.80
N ASN A 107 7.16 24.04 9.28
CA ASN A 107 5.97 23.47 9.89
C ASN A 107 6.31 22.66 11.17
N THR A 108 7.48 22.03 11.22
CA THR A 108 7.98 21.32 12.41
C THR A 108 8.24 22.34 13.53
N ARG A 109 8.99 23.40 13.28
CA ARG A 109 9.24 24.48 14.27
C ARG A 109 7.95 25.13 14.75
N PHE A 110 6.97 25.32 13.87
CA PHE A 110 5.66 25.88 14.27
C PHE A 110 4.92 24.99 15.25
N ARG A 111 4.95 23.67 15.06
CA ARG A 111 4.35 22.70 15.99
C ARG A 111 5.12 22.59 17.30
N GLU A 112 6.43 22.54 17.24
CA GLU A 112 7.29 22.53 18.43
C GLU A 112 6.95 23.71 19.32
N ARG A 113 6.86 24.92 18.79
CA ARG A 113 6.47 26.11 19.55
C ARG A 113 5.06 26.02 20.14
N ILE A 114 4.10 25.43 19.45
CA ILE A 114 2.76 25.20 20.02
C ILE A 114 2.86 24.20 21.17
N ASN A 115 3.61 23.11 21.03
CA ASN A 115 3.77 22.10 22.07
C ASN A 115 4.49 22.69 23.30
N GLU A 116 5.56 23.45 23.13
CA GLU A 116 6.24 24.16 24.19
C GLU A 116 5.27 25.05 25.00
N HIS A 117 4.40 25.81 24.33
CA HIS A 117 3.42 26.65 25.00
C HIS A 117 2.33 25.83 25.71
N ILE A 118 1.97 24.67 25.18
CA ILE A 118 1.06 23.73 25.85
C ILE A 118 1.72 23.16 27.11
N GLU A 119 2.99 22.77 27.03
CA GLU A 119 3.76 22.29 28.21
C GLU A 119 3.90 23.36 29.27
N HIS A 120 4.21 24.62 28.91
CA HIS A 120 4.22 25.75 29.81
C HIS A 120 2.85 25.99 30.45
N PHE A 121 1.76 25.86 29.69
CA PHE A 121 0.40 25.97 30.22
C PHE A 121 0.14 24.87 31.27
N ILE A 122 0.48 23.62 30.97
CA ILE A 122 0.32 22.47 31.89
C ILE A 122 1.14 22.69 33.16
N ALA A 123 2.39 23.17 33.05
CA ALA A 123 3.25 23.44 34.18
C ALA A 123 2.70 24.55 35.09
N ARG A 124 2.06 25.56 34.51
CA ARG A 124 1.48 26.68 35.25
C ARG A 124 0.13 26.35 35.88
N GLU A 125 -0.77 25.70 35.13
CA GLU A 125 -2.16 25.49 35.54
C GLU A 125 -2.40 24.11 36.19
N GLY A 126 -1.41 23.21 36.16
CA GLY A 126 -1.51 21.84 36.70
C GLY A 126 -2.50 20.91 35.96
N ARG A 127 -3.01 21.33 34.79
CA ARG A 127 -3.96 20.59 33.99
C ARG A 127 -3.71 20.79 32.47
N PRO A 128 -4.17 19.87 31.61
CA PRO A 128 -4.11 20.10 30.19
C PRO A 128 -5.07 21.22 29.74
N PRO A 129 -4.71 21.99 28.69
CA PRO A 129 -5.56 23.05 28.15
C PRO A 129 -6.81 22.46 27.46
N THR A 130 -7.94 23.13 27.66
CA THR A 130 -9.21 22.85 26.97
C THR A 130 -9.11 23.10 25.48
N GLY A 131 -10.13 22.69 24.70
CA GLY A 131 -10.18 22.95 23.25
C GLY A 131 -10.08 24.44 22.90
N ALA A 132 -10.74 25.32 23.67
CA ALA A 132 -10.71 26.76 23.48
C ALA A 132 -9.31 27.35 23.80
N GLU A 133 -8.69 26.94 24.89
CA GLU A 133 -7.35 27.36 25.30
C GLU A 133 -6.29 26.90 24.28
N LYS A 134 -6.39 25.68 23.78
CA LYS A 134 -5.53 25.18 22.67
C LYS A 134 -5.69 26.03 21.40
N GLN A 135 -6.90 26.45 21.10
CA GLN A 135 -7.14 27.32 19.95
C GLN A 135 -6.52 28.73 20.18
N GLN A 136 -6.65 29.29 21.36
CA GLN A 136 -6.00 30.58 21.71
C GLN A 136 -4.48 30.50 21.57
N ILE A 137 -3.85 29.45 22.08
CA ILE A 137 -2.40 29.22 21.94
C ILE A 137 -2.01 29.18 20.46
N ARG A 138 -2.75 28.41 19.63
CA ARG A 138 -2.49 28.33 18.19
C ARG A 138 -2.63 29.68 17.48
N PHE A 139 -3.65 30.48 17.85
CA PHE A 139 -3.90 31.78 17.28
C PHE A 139 -2.80 32.79 17.66
N MET A 140 -2.37 32.78 18.91
CA MET A 140 -1.28 33.64 19.39
C MET A 140 0.02 33.37 18.64
N ILE A 141 0.45 32.11 18.59
CA ILE A 141 1.67 31.71 17.89
C ILE A 141 1.53 31.94 16.38
N GLY A 142 0.38 31.57 15.81
CA GLY A 142 0.09 31.74 14.39
C GLY A 142 0.14 33.20 13.95
N ARG A 143 -0.36 34.13 14.76
CA ARG A 143 -0.30 35.56 14.48
C ARG A 143 1.13 36.09 14.47
N GLY A 144 1.94 35.68 15.44
CA GLY A 144 3.35 36.07 15.49
C GLY A 144 4.17 35.55 14.29
N GLU A 145 3.96 34.30 13.93
CA GLU A 145 4.60 33.69 12.76
C GLU A 145 4.13 34.31 11.42
N PHE A 146 2.83 34.54 11.29
CA PHE A 146 2.26 35.21 10.11
C PHE A 146 2.85 36.59 9.90
N THR A 147 2.88 37.40 10.98
CA THR A 147 3.42 38.77 10.93
C THR A 147 4.91 38.77 10.55
N ARG A 148 5.69 37.84 11.08
CA ARG A 148 7.10 37.70 10.74
C ARG A 148 7.33 37.29 9.29
N GLU A 149 6.53 36.34 8.78
CA GLU A 149 6.68 35.81 7.41
C GLU A 149 6.12 36.74 6.35
N LYS A 150 4.96 37.35 6.61
CA LYS A 150 4.28 38.21 5.63
C LYS A 150 4.61 39.67 5.79
N MET A 151 5.41 40.05 6.80
CA MET A 151 5.75 41.45 7.14
C MET A 151 4.52 42.36 7.31
N ARG A 152 3.37 41.78 7.69
CA ARG A 152 2.10 42.47 8.01
C ARG A 152 1.25 41.63 8.95
N ALA A 153 0.31 42.29 9.62
CA ALA A 153 -0.70 41.57 10.41
C ALA A 153 -1.72 40.85 9.50
N PRO A 154 -2.34 39.74 9.98
CA PRO A 154 -3.44 39.12 9.25
C PRO A 154 -4.65 40.08 9.19
N LEU A 155 -5.34 40.10 8.04
CA LEU A 155 -6.47 41.00 7.80
C LEU A 155 -7.68 40.65 8.69
N ASN A 156 -7.86 39.37 8.97
CA ASN A 156 -8.95 38.85 9.81
C ASN A 156 -8.61 37.47 10.38
N ASN A 157 -9.49 36.96 11.22
CA ASN A 157 -9.33 35.64 11.84
C ASN A 157 -9.43 34.49 10.83
N GLU A 158 -10.11 34.68 9.69
CA GLU A 158 -10.22 33.67 8.65
C GLU A 158 -8.89 33.46 7.90
N GLU A 159 -8.21 34.55 7.56
CA GLU A 159 -6.87 34.49 6.97
C GLU A 159 -5.88 33.83 7.90
N LEU A 160 -5.92 34.18 9.20
CA LEU A 160 -5.11 33.57 10.23
C LEU A 160 -5.41 32.09 10.40
N SER A 161 -6.70 31.72 10.43
CA SER A 161 -7.13 30.31 10.53
C SER A 161 -6.65 29.49 9.33
N ARG A 162 -6.75 30.02 8.12
CA ARG A 162 -6.23 29.36 6.89
C ARG A 162 -4.70 29.16 6.95
N TYR A 163 -4.00 30.17 7.43
CA TYR A 163 -2.54 30.09 7.61
C TYR A 163 -2.14 29.02 8.64
N ILE A 164 -2.80 29.03 9.82
CA ILE A 164 -2.57 28.04 10.87
C ILE A 164 -2.92 26.63 10.39
N ALA A 165 -4.07 26.47 9.73
CA ALA A 165 -4.51 25.18 9.19
C ALA A 165 -3.53 24.63 8.12
N ALA A 166 -2.96 25.49 7.28
CA ALA A 166 -1.95 25.10 6.32
C ALA A 166 -0.66 24.59 6.99
N ARG A 167 -0.26 25.21 8.12
CA ARG A 167 0.94 24.84 8.90
C ARG A 167 0.72 23.65 9.83
N LEU A 168 -0.48 23.52 10.37
CA LEU A 168 -0.91 22.40 11.21
C LEU A 168 -1.47 21.22 10.40
N ARG A 169 -1.64 21.36 9.08
CA ARG A 169 -1.91 20.16 8.28
C ARG A 169 -0.91 19.11 8.71
N PRO A 170 -1.36 17.91 9.10
CA PRO A 170 -0.41 16.87 9.45
C PRO A 170 0.67 16.88 8.39
N ASN A 171 1.94 17.01 8.81
CA ASN A 171 3.03 16.67 7.93
C ASN A 171 2.85 15.18 7.63
N GLY A 172 1.97 14.88 6.69
CA GLY A 172 2.29 13.76 5.88
C GLY A 172 3.59 14.18 5.25
N GLY A 173 4.71 13.66 5.73
CA GLY A 173 6.02 13.92 5.19
C GLY A 173 5.92 13.84 3.68
N SER A 174 6.79 14.50 2.94
CA SER A 174 6.75 14.41 1.48
C SER A 174 6.46 12.97 1.09
N VAL A 175 5.54 12.77 0.15
CA VAL A 175 5.18 11.41 -0.27
C VAL A 175 6.39 10.80 -0.94
N ALA A 176 6.99 9.80 -0.30
CA ALA A 176 8.14 9.07 -0.82
C ALA A 176 7.73 8.05 -1.87
N GLY A 177 6.57 7.45 -1.68
CA GLY A 177 6.07 6.41 -2.56
C GLY A 177 4.65 5.99 -2.22
N PHE A 178 4.22 4.96 -2.90
CA PHE A 178 2.93 4.32 -2.73
C PHE A 178 3.12 2.81 -2.59
N ASP A 179 2.56 2.24 -1.54
CA ASP A 179 2.48 0.81 -1.35
C ASP A 179 1.19 0.31 -2.00
N CYS A 180 1.32 -0.39 -3.11
CA CYS A 180 0.25 -1.12 -3.75
C CYS A 180 0.33 -2.57 -3.28
N THR A 181 -0.49 -2.94 -2.30
CA THR A 181 -0.50 -4.29 -1.74
C THR A 181 -1.45 -5.17 -2.54
N PHE A 182 -0.92 -6.19 -3.19
CA PHE A 182 -1.65 -7.21 -3.92
C PHE A 182 -1.87 -8.43 -3.05
N SER A 183 -3.10 -8.77 -2.74
CA SER A 183 -3.47 -9.91 -1.90
C SER A 183 -4.27 -10.92 -2.69
N ALA A 184 -3.84 -12.18 -2.65
CA ALA A 184 -4.59 -13.28 -3.20
C ALA A 184 -5.91 -13.51 -2.44
N PRO A 185 -6.95 -14.09 -3.07
CA PRO A 185 -8.12 -14.60 -2.36
C PRO A 185 -7.76 -15.51 -1.21
N LYS A 186 -8.65 -15.63 -0.23
CA LYS A 186 -8.35 -16.42 0.96
C LYS A 186 -8.19 -17.90 0.62
N SER A 187 -9.05 -18.46 -0.22
CA SER A 187 -8.93 -19.83 -0.71
C SER A 187 -7.60 -20.13 -1.41
N VAL A 188 -7.08 -19.18 -2.19
CA VAL A 188 -5.75 -19.29 -2.83
C VAL A 188 -4.63 -19.31 -1.78
N SER A 189 -4.71 -18.45 -0.77
CA SER A 189 -3.72 -18.43 0.33
C SER A 189 -3.76 -19.71 1.16
N ILE A 190 -4.94 -20.30 1.34
CA ILE A 190 -5.13 -21.59 2.02
C ILE A 190 -4.55 -22.72 1.17
N MET A 191 -4.86 -22.77 -0.12
CA MET A 191 -4.31 -23.75 -1.06
C MET A 191 -2.77 -23.70 -1.07
N TRP A 192 -2.19 -22.51 -1.10
CA TRP A 192 -0.75 -22.33 -0.97
C TRP A 192 -0.19 -22.88 0.35
N ALA A 193 -0.85 -22.59 1.47
CA ALA A 193 -0.39 -22.98 2.81
C ALA A 193 -0.47 -24.49 3.08
N LEU A 194 -1.50 -25.14 2.59
CA LEU A 194 -1.79 -26.56 2.84
C LEU A 194 -1.28 -27.47 1.74
N GLY A 195 -1.13 -26.98 0.51
CA GLY A 195 -0.65 -27.74 -0.64
C GLY A 195 0.78 -28.26 -0.49
N ASP A 196 1.19 -29.13 -1.40
CA ASP A 196 2.55 -29.63 -1.52
C ASP A 196 3.51 -28.56 -2.11
N ALA A 197 4.75 -28.95 -2.42
CA ALA A 197 5.76 -28.03 -2.94
C ALA A 197 5.40 -27.53 -4.35
N ASP A 198 4.82 -28.39 -5.18
CA ASP A 198 4.48 -28.07 -6.57
C ASP A 198 3.30 -27.08 -6.61
N VAL A 199 2.26 -27.32 -5.80
CA VAL A 199 1.12 -26.43 -5.62
C VAL A 199 1.60 -25.05 -5.12
N ARG A 200 2.46 -25.01 -4.12
CA ARG A 200 3.02 -23.74 -3.60
C ARG A 200 3.75 -22.96 -4.67
N THR A 201 4.63 -23.63 -5.41
CA THR A 201 5.40 -23.03 -6.50
C THR A 201 4.46 -22.46 -7.57
N ALA A 202 3.49 -23.26 -8.01
CA ALA A 202 2.52 -22.83 -9.01
C ALA A 202 1.69 -21.62 -8.57
N VAL A 203 1.28 -21.57 -7.30
CA VAL A 203 0.55 -20.42 -6.74
C VAL A 203 1.43 -19.18 -6.67
N GLU A 204 2.68 -19.30 -6.23
CA GLU A 204 3.61 -18.18 -6.15
C GLU A 204 3.96 -17.60 -7.52
N GLU A 205 4.15 -18.45 -8.52
CA GLU A 205 4.37 -18.04 -9.91
C GLU A 205 3.14 -17.36 -10.51
N ALA A 206 1.95 -17.92 -10.29
CA ALA A 206 0.69 -17.31 -10.74
C ALA A 206 0.47 -15.92 -10.10
N HIS A 207 0.76 -15.81 -8.81
CA HIS A 207 0.67 -14.54 -8.08
C HIS A 207 1.65 -13.50 -8.63
N LEU A 208 2.88 -13.89 -8.91
CA LEU A 208 3.90 -13.01 -9.51
C LEU A 208 3.50 -12.57 -10.92
N GLU A 209 3.03 -13.49 -11.76
CA GLU A 209 2.55 -13.20 -13.12
C GLU A 209 1.39 -12.19 -13.07
N ALA A 210 0.45 -12.37 -12.16
CA ALA A 210 -0.68 -11.48 -11.99
C ALA A 210 -0.25 -10.06 -11.54
N ILE A 211 0.72 -9.94 -10.64
CA ILE A 211 1.29 -8.65 -10.23
C ILE A 211 1.97 -7.96 -11.41
N ASN A 212 2.77 -8.69 -12.19
CA ASN A 212 3.46 -8.14 -13.37
C ASN A 212 2.46 -7.66 -14.42
N THR A 213 1.37 -8.42 -14.65
CA THR A 213 0.29 -8.02 -15.56
C THR A 213 -0.39 -6.73 -15.10
N ALA A 214 -0.72 -6.64 -13.81
CA ALA A 214 -1.30 -5.42 -13.25
C ALA A 214 -0.33 -4.23 -13.30
N LEU A 215 0.96 -4.45 -13.03
CA LEU A 215 1.98 -3.39 -13.11
C LEU A 215 2.13 -2.89 -14.56
N SER A 216 2.17 -3.78 -15.53
CA SER A 216 2.24 -3.43 -16.97
C SER A 216 1.03 -2.57 -17.38
N PHE A 217 -0.18 -2.95 -16.96
CA PHE A 217 -1.37 -2.12 -17.15
C PHE A 217 -1.24 -0.75 -16.48
N MET A 218 -0.74 -0.71 -15.25
CA MET A 218 -0.56 0.55 -14.52
C MET A 218 0.48 1.46 -15.19
N GLU A 219 1.56 0.91 -15.72
CA GLU A 219 2.58 1.67 -16.45
C GLU A 219 2.04 2.22 -17.79
N ALA A 220 1.25 1.44 -18.51
CA ALA A 220 0.68 1.84 -19.79
C ALA A 220 -0.43 2.91 -19.65
N ASP A 221 -1.37 2.72 -18.71
CA ASP A 221 -2.63 3.46 -18.71
C ASP A 221 -2.83 4.36 -17.48
N VAL A 222 -2.16 4.07 -16.36
CA VAL A 222 -2.43 4.75 -15.08
C VAL A 222 -1.38 5.77 -14.73
N PHE A 223 -0.11 5.37 -14.74
CA PHE A 223 0.96 6.22 -14.25
C PHE A 223 1.23 7.41 -15.17
N SER A 224 1.45 8.54 -14.56
CA SER A 224 1.79 9.78 -15.25
C SER A 224 2.30 10.79 -14.23
N SER A 225 2.82 11.91 -14.70
CA SER A 225 3.15 13.06 -13.88
C SER A 225 2.38 14.29 -14.32
N ARG A 226 2.57 15.38 -13.61
CA ARG A 226 1.94 16.68 -13.91
C ARG A 226 2.98 17.76 -14.08
N ALA A 227 2.75 18.66 -15.04
CA ALA A 227 3.59 19.79 -15.35
C ALA A 227 2.78 21.09 -15.52
N GLY A 228 3.49 22.22 -15.58
CA GLY A 228 2.91 23.56 -15.73
C GLY A 228 2.41 24.16 -14.42
N LYS A 229 1.92 25.41 -14.50
CA LYS A 229 1.38 26.12 -13.33
C LYS A 229 0.21 25.34 -12.76
N ASN A 230 0.24 25.05 -11.47
CA ASN A 230 -0.76 24.24 -10.75
C ASN A 230 -0.92 22.79 -11.25
N GLY A 231 0.05 22.24 -12.00
CA GLY A 231 0.01 20.88 -12.48
C GLY A 231 -1.13 20.58 -13.45
N VAL A 232 -1.49 21.51 -14.31
CA VAL A 232 -2.64 21.38 -15.22
C VAL A 232 -2.39 20.38 -16.36
N ARG A 233 -1.14 20.23 -16.81
CA ARG A 233 -0.78 19.35 -17.93
C ARG A 233 -0.35 17.98 -17.41
N ARG A 234 -0.99 16.92 -17.90
CA ARG A 234 -0.52 15.54 -17.71
C ARG A 234 0.68 15.31 -18.64
N VAL A 235 1.73 14.67 -18.14
CA VAL A 235 2.94 14.30 -18.90
C VAL A 235 3.22 12.83 -18.74
N SER A 236 3.72 12.22 -19.80
CA SER A 236 4.15 10.83 -19.82
C SER A 236 5.36 10.62 -18.93
N ILE A 237 5.55 9.41 -18.49
CA ILE A 237 6.71 8.97 -17.71
C ILE A 237 7.36 7.79 -18.41
N ASP A 238 8.61 7.55 -18.07
CA ASP A 238 9.36 6.41 -18.57
C ASP A 238 9.43 5.34 -17.49
N GLY A 239 8.25 4.76 -17.22
CA GLY A 239 8.05 3.72 -16.20
C GLY A 239 8.18 4.16 -14.75
N VAL A 240 8.11 3.19 -13.85
CA VAL A 240 8.28 3.38 -12.40
C VAL A 240 9.40 2.51 -11.84
N MET A 241 10.05 2.98 -10.77
CA MET A 241 10.90 2.14 -9.93
C MET A 241 10.04 1.60 -8.79
N ALA A 242 9.97 0.29 -8.64
CA ALA A 242 9.23 -0.36 -7.58
C ALA A 242 10.06 -1.46 -6.90
N ALA A 243 9.90 -1.59 -5.60
CA ALA A 243 10.46 -2.66 -4.79
C ALA A 243 9.31 -3.57 -4.33
N ARG A 244 9.40 -4.87 -4.64
CA ARG A 244 8.38 -5.86 -4.30
C ARG A 244 8.83 -6.69 -3.10
N PHE A 245 7.99 -6.75 -2.06
CA PHE A 245 8.23 -7.52 -0.84
C PHE A 245 7.10 -8.52 -0.64
N ARG A 246 7.42 -9.81 -0.54
CA ARG A 246 6.45 -10.89 -0.36
C ARG A 246 6.24 -11.21 1.11
N HIS A 247 4.98 -11.35 1.50
CA HIS A 247 4.57 -11.81 2.80
C HIS A 247 3.57 -12.96 2.67
N TYR A 248 3.57 -13.86 3.65
CA TYR A 248 2.78 -15.10 3.61
C TYR A 248 1.68 -15.16 4.65
N ASP A 249 1.73 -14.32 5.67
CA ASP A 249 0.81 -14.35 6.79
C ASP A 249 0.13 -13.00 7.07
N SER A 250 -1.05 -13.05 7.66
CA SER A 250 -1.71 -11.89 8.24
C SER A 250 -1.08 -11.53 9.60
N ARG A 251 -1.40 -10.34 10.16
CA ARG A 251 -0.98 -9.98 11.53
C ARG A 251 -1.53 -10.92 12.60
N ALA A 252 -2.62 -11.62 12.33
CA ALA A 252 -3.18 -12.63 13.22
C ALA A 252 -2.51 -14.01 13.06
N GLY A 253 -1.61 -14.16 12.09
CA GLY A 253 -0.92 -15.39 11.81
C GLY A 253 -1.66 -16.34 10.87
N ASP A 254 -2.76 -15.90 10.23
CA ASP A 254 -3.47 -16.71 9.23
C ASP A 254 -2.71 -16.72 7.91
N PRO A 255 -2.84 -17.76 7.05
CA PRO A 255 -2.32 -17.75 5.69
C PRO A 255 -2.87 -16.56 4.91
N GLN A 256 -2.00 -15.74 4.37
CA GLN A 256 -2.35 -14.56 3.58
C GLN A 256 -1.21 -14.23 2.62
N LEU A 257 -1.23 -14.85 1.44
CA LEU A 257 -0.25 -14.55 0.40
C LEU A 257 -0.51 -13.14 -0.14
N HIS A 258 0.46 -12.26 0.02
CA HIS A 258 0.39 -10.89 -0.48
C HIS A 258 1.77 -10.31 -0.73
N ASP A 259 1.85 -9.47 -1.75
CA ASP A 259 3.07 -8.73 -2.07
C ASP A 259 2.81 -7.22 -1.92
N HIS A 260 3.73 -6.55 -1.24
CA HIS A 260 3.81 -5.10 -1.21
C HIS A 260 4.63 -4.63 -2.42
N LEU A 261 4.00 -3.93 -3.34
CA LEU A 261 4.66 -3.26 -4.45
C LEU A 261 4.87 -1.79 -4.10
N VAL A 262 6.06 -1.49 -3.61
CA VAL A 262 6.46 -0.18 -3.09
C VAL A 262 6.97 0.67 -4.26
N ILE A 263 6.11 1.52 -4.81
CA ILE A 263 6.37 2.35 -5.99
C ILE A 263 6.96 3.69 -5.56
N ALA A 264 8.12 4.05 -6.09
CA ALA A 264 8.76 5.33 -5.79
C ALA A 264 7.97 6.52 -6.35
N ASN A 265 7.81 7.57 -5.55
CA ASN A 265 7.23 8.84 -6.01
C ASN A 265 8.29 9.71 -6.70
N ARG A 266 9.12 9.07 -7.52
CA ARG A 266 10.14 9.68 -8.36
C ARG A 266 10.11 8.99 -9.72
N VAL A 267 9.67 9.73 -10.74
CA VAL A 267 9.52 9.21 -12.10
C VAL A 267 10.21 10.14 -13.09
N PHE A 268 10.83 9.56 -14.07
CA PHE A 268 11.46 10.30 -15.16
C PHE A 268 10.41 10.69 -16.20
N CYS A 269 10.39 11.96 -16.55
CA CYS A 269 9.51 12.50 -17.60
C CYS A 269 10.39 12.92 -18.77
N PRO A 270 10.44 12.13 -19.85
CA PRO A 270 11.22 12.50 -21.04
C PRO A 270 10.66 13.75 -21.70
N ASN A 271 11.52 14.48 -22.39
CA ASN A 271 11.14 15.55 -23.30
C ASN A 271 11.42 15.16 -24.76
N ASP A 272 10.98 15.99 -25.69
CA ASP A 272 11.10 15.72 -27.13
C ASP A 272 12.57 15.62 -27.64
N THR A 273 13.54 16.04 -26.82
CA THR A 273 14.98 16.00 -27.14
C THR A 273 15.73 14.81 -26.52
N GLY A 274 15.00 13.88 -25.87
CA GLY A 274 15.62 12.72 -25.17
C GLY A 274 16.21 13.04 -23.82
N SER A 275 16.33 14.31 -23.42
CA SER A 275 16.54 14.72 -22.05
C SER A 275 15.23 14.71 -21.28
N GLY A 276 15.25 14.84 -19.97
CA GLY A 276 14.03 14.83 -19.18
C GLY A 276 14.21 15.35 -17.77
N THR A 277 13.16 15.30 -16.99
CA THR A 277 13.18 15.75 -15.60
C THR A 277 12.53 14.75 -14.67
N TRP A 278 13.13 14.57 -13.49
CA TRP A 278 12.52 13.80 -12.41
C TRP A 278 11.38 14.57 -11.76
N ARG A 279 10.22 13.92 -11.64
CA ARG A 279 8.99 14.49 -11.08
C ARG A 279 8.33 13.52 -10.12
N THR A 280 7.20 13.93 -9.54
CA THR A 280 6.35 13.07 -8.73
C THR A 280 5.22 12.46 -9.57
N LEU A 281 4.75 11.29 -9.16
CA LEU A 281 3.58 10.63 -9.75
C LEU A 281 2.30 11.46 -9.53
N ASP A 282 1.38 11.40 -10.51
CA ASP A 282 0.00 11.87 -10.32
C ASP A 282 -0.78 10.88 -9.47
N SER A 283 -0.74 11.06 -8.16
CA SER A 283 -1.46 10.19 -7.22
C SER A 283 -2.97 10.15 -7.43
N ARG A 284 -3.58 11.20 -8.01
CA ARG A 284 -5.03 11.21 -8.29
C ARG A 284 -5.41 10.17 -9.33
N ALA A 285 -4.58 10.01 -10.37
CA ALA A 285 -4.77 8.97 -11.37
C ALA A 285 -4.65 7.58 -10.75
N LEU A 286 -3.62 7.38 -9.94
CA LEU A 286 -3.37 6.12 -9.24
C LEU A 286 -4.54 5.72 -8.32
N TYR A 287 -5.01 6.62 -7.44
CA TYR A 287 -6.16 6.33 -6.56
C TYR A 287 -7.46 6.05 -7.32
N LYS A 288 -7.67 6.67 -8.49
CA LYS A 288 -8.85 6.41 -9.33
C LYS A 288 -8.79 5.06 -10.03
N ALA A 289 -7.62 4.52 -10.26
CA ALA A 289 -7.41 3.27 -10.98
C ALA A 289 -7.30 2.04 -10.05
N VAL A 290 -7.43 2.20 -8.73
CA VAL A 290 -7.28 1.09 -7.76
C VAL A 290 -8.17 -0.10 -8.10
N VAL A 291 -9.43 0.13 -8.45
CA VAL A 291 -10.38 -0.95 -8.79
C VAL A 291 -9.94 -1.63 -10.08
N ALA A 292 -9.69 -0.87 -11.16
CA ALA A 292 -9.27 -1.45 -12.43
C ALA A 292 -7.96 -2.24 -12.28
N SER A 293 -6.96 -1.70 -11.59
CA SER A 293 -5.71 -2.41 -11.33
C SER A 293 -5.91 -3.68 -10.50
N SER A 294 -6.87 -3.65 -9.55
CA SER A 294 -7.25 -4.83 -8.76
C SER A 294 -7.88 -5.92 -9.63
N GLU A 295 -8.76 -5.55 -10.56
CA GLU A 295 -9.40 -6.52 -11.46
C GLU A 295 -8.40 -7.11 -12.46
N HIS A 296 -7.50 -6.31 -13.04
CA HIS A 296 -6.41 -6.84 -13.87
C HIS A 296 -5.56 -7.89 -13.13
N TYR A 297 -5.26 -7.63 -11.85
CA TYR A 297 -4.57 -8.62 -11.02
C TYR A 297 -5.43 -9.86 -10.76
N ASN A 298 -6.71 -9.69 -10.39
CA ASN A 298 -7.60 -10.79 -10.08
C ASN A 298 -7.79 -11.73 -11.28
N ASP A 299 -8.07 -11.16 -12.45
CA ASP A 299 -8.29 -11.91 -13.68
C ASP A 299 -7.02 -12.68 -14.09
N ALA A 300 -5.86 -12.00 -14.08
CA ALA A 300 -4.60 -12.65 -14.40
C ALA A 300 -4.27 -13.79 -13.41
N LEU A 301 -4.53 -13.61 -12.12
CA LEU A 301 -4.33 -14.65 -11.11
C LEU A 301 -5.22 -15.86 -11.35
N MET A 302 -6.52 -15.65 -11.60
CA MET A 302 -7.47 -16.72 -11.85
C MET A 302 -7.09 -17.51 -13.12
N VAL A 303 -6.75 -16.83 -14.20
CA VAL A 303 -6.29 -17.45 -15.46
C VAL A 303 -5.01 -18.26 -15.25
N ALA A 304 -4.03 -17.68 -14.56
CA ALA A 304 -2.76 -18.34 -14.31
C ALA A 304 -2.91 -19.57 -13.41
N LEU A 305 -3.75 -19.52 -12.39
CA LEU A 305 -4.04 -20.67 -11.51
C LEU A 305 -4.84 -21.75 -12.23
N HIS A 306 -5.85 -21.38 -13.03
CA HIS A 306 -6.56 -22.34 -13.86
C HIS A 306 -5.63 -23.09 -14.80
N LYS A 307 -4.73 -22.34 -15.48
CA LYS A 307 -3.76 -22.95 -16.42
C LYS A 307 -2.78 -23.90 -15.73
N ARG A 308 -2.31 -23.57 -14.53
CA ARG A 308 -1.28 -24.35 -13.81
C ARG A 308 -1.85 -25.51 -13.00
N LEU A 309 -2.99 -25.30 -12.37
CA LEU A 309 -3.55 -26.20 -11.36
C LEU A 309 -4.97 -26.70 -11.70
N GLY A 310 -5.57 -26.24 -12.81
CA GLY A 310 -6.93 -26.64 -13.22
C GLY A 310 -8.04 -26.10 -12.32
N VAL A 311 -7.73 -25.27 -11.33
CA VAL A 311 -8.74 -24.75 -10.38
C VAL A 311 -9.71 -23.79 -11.05
N ARG A 312 -10.96 -23.84 -10.62
CA ARG A 312 -12.02 -22.92 -11.03
C ARG A 312 -12.37 -21.99 -9.88
N PHE A 313 -12.98 -20.88 -10.22
CA PHE A 313 -13.39 -19.86 -9.25
C PHE A 313 -14.89 -19.65 -9.29
N GLU A 314 -15.48 -19.44 -8.14
CA GLU A 314 -16.88 -19.09 -7.97
C GLU A 314 -17.06 -17.78 -7.22
N ALA A 315 -18.15 -17.09 -7.51
CA ALA A 315 -18.48 -15.84 -6.85
C ALA A 315 -19.12 -16.10 -5.48
N ARG A 316 -18.52 -15.57 -4.42
CA ARG A 316 -19.06 -15.68 -3.06
C ARG A 316 -19.34 -14.32 -2.43
N GLY A 317 -20.37 -14.25 -1.61
CA GLY A 317 -20.83 -13.00 -1.01
C GLY A 317 -21.69 -12.19 -1.99
N GLY A 318 -21.71 -10.86 -1.81
CA GLY A 318 -22.49 -9.97 -2.71
C GLY A 318 -23.93 -9.72 -2.28
N GLN A 319 -24.35 -10.15 -1.09
CA GLN A 319 -25.65 -9.74 -0.53
C GLN A 319 -25.54 -8.32 0.06
N GLY A 320 -26.45 -7.46 -0.34
CA GLY A 320 -26.47 -6.06 0.08
C GLY A 320 -25.33 -5.22 -0.52
N ASN A 321 -24.62 -4.45 0.31
CA ASN A 321 -23.47 -3.60 -0.10
C ASN A 321 -22.10 -4.32 -0.05
N SER A 322 -22.07 -5.64 0.13
CA SER A 322 -20.83 -6.41 0.16
C SER A 322 -20.34 -6.67 -1.26
N ALA A 323 -19.06 -6.43 -1.52
CA ALA A 323 -18.46 -6.78 -2.80
C ALA A 323 -18.39 -8.31 -2.97
N THR A 324 -18.74 -8.79 -4.14
CA THR A 324 -18.54 -10.18 -4.54
C THR A 324 -17.04 -10.50 -4.52
N LYS A 325 -16.66 -11.65 -3.97
CA LYS A 325 -15.30 -12.16 -3.97
C LYS A 325 -15.25 -13.43 -4.77
N MET A 326 -14.17 -13.56 -5.56
CA MET A 326 -13.90 -14.80 -6.26
C MET A 326 -13.04 -15.69 -5.36
N GLU A 327 -13.53 -16.85 -5.01
CA GLU A 327 -12.84 -17.88 -4.23
C GLU A 327 -12.76 -19.17 -5.04
N ILE A 328 -11.82 -20.06 -4.73
CA ILE A 328 -11.69 -21.35 -5.43
C ILE A 328 -12.94 -22.19 -5.17
N GLU A 329 -13.50 -22.75 -6.25
CA GLU A 329 -14.64 -23.66 -6.21
C GLU A 329 -14.32 -24.90 -5.36
N GLY A 330 -15.24 -25.28 -4.47
CA GLY A 330 -15.06 -26.43 -3.59
C GLY A 330 -14.27 -26.18 -2.31
N VAL A 331 -13.65 -25.01 -2.12
CA VAL A 331 -13.05 -24.66 -0.82
C VAL A 331 -14.17 -24.22 0.13
N ASP A 332 -14.29 -24.90 1.27
CA ASP A 332 -15.35 -24.69 2.25
C ASP A 332 -15.27 -23.29 2.90
N ASP A 333 -16.42 -22.63 3.06
CA ASP A 333 -16.55 -21.34 3.75
C ASP A 333 -16.10 -21.44 5.22
N GLU A 334 -16.33 -22.55 5.90
CA GLU A 334 -15.89 -22.77 7.28
C GLU A 334 -14.34 -22.76 7.37
N LEU A 335 -13.68 -23.34 6.37
CA LEU A 335 -12.22 -23.31 6.27
C LEU A 335 -11.70 -21.87 6.00
N ILE A 336 -12.36 -21.14 5.12
CA ILE A 336 -12.05 -19.73 4.84
C ILE A 336 -12.22 -18.88 6.11
N ASP A 337 -13.26 -19.11 6.89
CA ASP A 337 -13.52 -18.39 8.13
C ASP A 337 -12.54 -18.77 9.23
N THR A 338 -12.15 -20.05 9.34
CA THR A 338 -11.10 -20.51 10.26
C THR A 338 -9.80 -19.71 10.09
N PHE A 339 -9.42 -19.44 8.86
CA PHE A 339 -8.22 -18.67 8.52
C PHE A 339 -8.49 -17.16 8.25
N SER A 340 -9.63 -16.64 8.68
CA SER A 340 -9.99 -15.22 8.57
C SER A 340 -10.07 -14.52 9.92
N THR A 341 -9.27 -14.93 10.91
CA THR A 341 -9.28 -14.44 12.30
C THR A 341 -9.24 -12.93 12.39
N ARG A 342 -8.38 -12.28 11.59
CA ARG A 342 -8.26 -10.83 11.58
C ARG A 342 -9.53 -10.15 11.04
N ARG A 343 -10.12 -10.66 9.96
CA ARG A 343 -11.36 -10.12 9.39
C ARG A 343 -12.50 -10.22 10.39
N ILE A 344 -12.64 -11.38 11.04
CA ILE A 344 -13.69 -11.63 12.03
C ILE A 344 -13.53 -10.70 13.22
N SER A 345 -12.29 -10.51 13.73
CA SER A 345 -12.02 -9.60 14.86
C SER A 345 -12.36 -8.14 14.52
N ILE A 346 -11.98 -7.67 13.32
CA ILE A 346 -12.31 -6.32 12.85
C ILE A 346 -13.82 -6.16 12.70
N GLN A 347 -14.52 -7.13 12.10
CA GLN A 347 -15.97 -7.06 11.91
C GLN A 347 -16.71 -7.03 13.25
N ARG A 348 -16.37 -7.90 14.19
CA ARG A 348 -16.95 -7.89 15.55
C ARG A 348 -16.78 -6.51 16.20
N ARG A 349 -15.56 -5.95 16.15
CA ARG A 349 -15.30 -4.64 16.74
C ARG A 349 -16.05 -3.52 16.03
N LEU A 350 -16.18 -3.57 14.71
CA LEU A 350 -16.98 -2.62 13.94
C LEU A 350 -18.45 -2.67 14.34
N ASP A 351 -19.00 -3.86 14.53
CA ASP A 351 -20.42 -4.04 14.91
C ASP A 351 -20.68 -3.47 16.32
N GLU A 352 -19.74 -3.66 17.26
CA GLU A 352 -19.80 -3.04 18.58
C GLU A 352 -19.79 -1.50 18.48
N LEU A 353 -18.88 -0.92 17.68
CA LEU A 353 -18.79 0.53 17.50
C LEU A 353 -20.03 1.10 16.80
N VAL A 354 -20.61 0.39 15.87
CA VAL A 354 -21.86 0.78 15.20
C VAL A 354 -23.04 0.73 16.16
N ALA A 355 -23.13 -0.29 17.01
CA ALA A 355 -24.16 -0.40 18.05
C ALA A 355 -24.04 0.75 19.06
N THR A 356 -22.83 1.05 19.56
CA THR A 356 -22.57 2.19 20.44
C THR A 356 -23.00 3.50 19.78
N TYR A 357 -22.60 3.72 18.53
CA TYR A 357 -23.00 4.92 17.78
C TYR A 357 -24.53 5.06 17.68
N HIS A 358 -25.24 3.95 17.41
CA HIS A 358 -26.71 3.93 17.33
C HIS A 358 -27.34 4.32 18.67
N ASN A 359 -26.85 3.76 19.78
CA ASN A 359 -27.34 4.08 21.12
C ASN A 359 -27.13 5.55 21.47
N ASP A 360 -25.95 6.12 21.15
CA ASP A 360 -25.59 7.50 21.50
C ASP A 360 -26.32 8.54 20.65
N HIS A 361 -26.70 8.21 19.39
CA HIS A 361 -27.21 9.16 18.41
C HIS A 361 -28.65 8.88 17.96
N GLY A 362 -29.27 7.75 18.38
CA GLY A 362 -30.60 7.34 17.99
C GLY A 362 -30.77 7.01 16.49
N ARG A 363 -29.68 6.84 15.74
CA ARG A 363 -29.70 6.60 14.29
C ARG A 363 -28.48 5.80 13.82
N ALA A 364 -28.63 5.12 12.69
CA ALA A 364 -27.52 4.41 12.04
C ALA A 364 -26.43 5.38 11.55
N PRO A 365 -25.13 5.01 11.62
CA PRO A 365 -24.04 5.83 11.12
C PRO A 365 -24.13 6.03 9.60
N SER A 366 -23.82 7.24 9.14
CA SER A 366 -23.68 7.52 7.71
C SER A 366 -22.57 6.67 7.08
N LYS A 367 -22.57 6.51 5.75
CA LYS A 367 -21.50 5.78 5.03
C LYS A 367 -20.09 6.29 5.42
N LYS A 368 -19.91 7.61 5.51
CA LYS A 368 -18.65 8.23 5.94
C LYS A 368 -18.29 7.88 7.39
N THR A 369 -19.24 7.98 8.29
CA THR A 369 -19.07 7.62 9.72
C THR A 369 -18.73 6.14 9.86
N ARG A 370 -19.46 5.25 9.14
CA ARG A 370 -19.18 3.80 9.14
C ARG A 370 -17.76 3.50 8.67
N MET A 371 -17.25 4.20 7.64
CA MET A 371 -15.84 4.05 7.19
C MET A 371 -14.85 4.48 8.29
N GLN A 372 -15.14 5.54 9.03
CA GLN A 372 -14.30 5.98 10.15
C GLN A 372 -14.30 4.94 11.29
N LEU A 373 -15.46 4.40 11.64
CA LEU A 373 -15.58 3.33 12.63
C LEU A 373 -14.87 2.05 12.18
N ALA A 374 -14.92 1.69 10.91
CA ALA A 374 -14.19 0.55 10.36
C ALA A 374 -12.66 0.74 10.43
N GLN A 375 -12.18 1.96 10.19
CA GLN A 375 -10.77 2.28 10.38
C GLN A 375 -10.37 2.22 11.85
N GLN A 376 -11.20 2.72 12.75
CA GLN A 376 -11.00 2.63 14.20
C GLN A 376 -10.95 1.16 14.65
N ALA A 377 -11.92 0.33 14.25
CA ALA A 377 -11.93 -1.10 14.54
C ALA A 377 -10.65 -1.80 14.07
N THR A 378 -10.17 -1.44 12.87
CA THR A 378 -8.93 -1.98 12.30
C THR A 378 -7.69 -1.62 13.14
N LEU A 379 -7.65 -0.40 13.70
CA LEU A 379 -6.55 0.06 14.55
C LEU A 379 -6.60 -0.56 15.95
N GLU A 380 -7.79 -0.60 16.56
CA GLU A 380 -7.99 -1.15 17.92
C GLU A 380 -7.75 -2.66 17.99
N THR A 381 -8.08 -3.40 16.93
CA THR A 381 -7.84 -4.85 16.85
C THR A 381 -6.43 -5.21 16.35
N ARG A 382 -5.54 -4.22 16.20
CA ARG A 382 -4.20 -4.44 15.67
C ARG A 382 -3.31 -5.09 16.74
N SER A 383 -3.14 -6.42 16.66
CA SER A 383 -2.17 -7.15 17.47
C SER A 383 -0.72 -6.78 17.13
N LYS A 384 0.19 -6.96 18.09
CA LYS A 384 1.63 -6.96 17.78
C LYS A 384 1.95 -8.15 16.90
N LYS A 385 2.74 -7.95 15.84
CA LYS A 385 3.18 -9.05 14.97
C LYS A 385 4.07 -9.98 15.79
N GLN A 386 3.76 -11.27 15.76
CA GLN A 386 4.60 -12.31 16.34
C GLN A 386 5.57 -12.80 15.26
N HIS A 387 6.86 -12.76 15.54
CA HIS A 387 7.88 -13.30 14.66
C HIS A 387 7.91 -14.82 14.84
N VAL A 388 7.29 -15.54 13.93
CA VAL A 388 7.24 -17.00 13.86
C VAL A 388 7.76 -17.40 12.50
N SER A 389 8.65 -18.39 12.42
CA SER A 389 9.21 -18.86 11.16
C SER A 389 8.13 -19.44 10.23
N LEU A 390 8.32 -19.34 8.92
CA LEU A 390 7.37 -19.89 7.96
C LEU A 390 7.16 -21.41 8.11
N PRO A 391 8.21 -22.23 8.34
CA PRO A 391 8.00 -23.66 8.60
C PRO A 391 7.16 -23.95 9.84
N GLU A 392 7.28 -23.15 10.89
CA GLU A 392 6.48 -23.28 12.10
C GLU A 392 5.02 -22.84 11.87
N ARG A 393 4.81 -21.74 11.11
CA ARG A 393 3.48 -21.32 10.66
C ARG A 393 2.80 -22.44 9.86
N MET A 394 3.48 -23.01 8.88
CA MET A 394 2.94 -24.09 8.06
C MET A 394 2.54 -25.32 8.89
N ARG A 395 3.37 -25.69 9.89
CA ARG A 395 3.01 -26.77 10.82
C ARG A 395 1.72 -26.43 11.60
N THR A 396 1.63 -25.20 12.11
CA THR A 396 0.44 -24.74 12.85
C THR A 396 -0.80 -24.78 11.97
N TRP A 397 -0.73 -24.25 10.74
CA TRP A 397 -1.88 -24.26 9.81
C TRP A 397 -2.33 -25.68 9.47
N ARG A 398 -1.39 -26.57 9.20
CA ARG A 398 -1.70 -28.00 8.96
C ARG A 398 -2.36 -28.64 10.16
N THR A 399 -1.85 -28.41 11.38
CA THR A 399 -2.44 -28.98 12.60
C THR A 399 -3.87 -28.48 12.84
N GLN A 400 -4.18 -27.23 12.50
CA GLN A 400 -5.52 -26.66 12.62
C GLN A 400 -6.54 -27.30 11.65
N THR A 401 -6.07 -27.92 10.56
CA THR A 401 -6.91 -28.48 9.50
C THR A 401 -7.00 -30.01 9.50
N THR A 402 -6.02 -30.74 10.05
CA THR A 402 -5.91 -32.20 9.98
C THR A 402 -7.09 -32.99 10.55
N THR A 403 -7.96 -32.36 11.33
CA THR A 403 -9.17 -33.00 11.87
C THR A 403 -10.32 -33.07 10.84
N ARG A 404 -10.33 -32.24 9.79
CA ARG A 404 -11.46 -32.10 8.84
C ARG A 404 -11.09 -32.17 7.37
N TYR A 405 -9.86 -31.77 6.99
CA TYR A 405 -9.43 -31.65 5.60
C TYR A 405 -8.17 -32.46 5.37
N LYS A 406 -8.13 -33.23 4.28
CA LYS A 406 -6.96 -33.96 3.86
C LYS A 406 -6.12 -33.11 2.91
N ILE A 407 -4.80 -33.28 2.94
CA ILE A 407 -3.88 -32.56 2.03
C ILE A 407 -4.22 -32.87 0.55
N GLU A 408 -4.72 -34.08 0.29
CA GLU A 408 -5.14 -34.55 -1.04
C GLU A 408 -6.30 -33.75 -1.61
N ASP A 409 -7.13 -33.11 -0.74
CA ASP A 409 -8.25 -32.25 -1.18
C ASP A 409 -7.75 -30.95 -1.88
N PHE A 410 -6.48 -30.65 -1.72
CA PHE A 410 -5.81 -29.50 -2.37
C PHE A 410 -4.85 -29.94 -3.50
N ALA A 411 -4.91 -31.20 -3.93
CA ALA A 411 -4.13 -31.67 -5.05
C ALA A 411 -4.60 -31.01 -6.36
N PRO A 412 -3.68 -30.73 -7.31
CA PRO A 412 -4.05 -30.16 -8.58
C PRO A 412 -4.99 -31.14 -9.31
N THR A 413 -6.18 -30.67 -9.67
CA THR A 413 -7.01 -31.39 -10.63
C THR A 413 -6.39 -31.21 -12.01
N THR A 414 -6.12 -32.34 -12.70
CA THR A 414 -5.67 -32.23 -14.11
C THR A 414 -6.71 -31.40 -14.86
N PRO A 415 -6.30 -30.32 -15.55
CA PRO A 415 -7.26 -29.52 -16.29
C PRO A 415 -7.97 -30.42 -17.28
N GLU A 416 -9.26 -30.66 -17.11
CA GLU A 416 -10.07 -31.18 -18.20
C GLU A 416 -9.95 -30.15 -19.32
N SER A 417 -9.55 -30.60 -20.50
CA SER A 417 -9.47 -29.80 -21.73
C SER A 417 -10.88 -29.36 -22.17
N THR A 418 -11.55 -28.62 -21.33
CA THR A 418 -12.75 -27.90 -21.74
C THR A 418 -12.29 -26.64 -22.45
N GLN A 419 -12.36 -26.65 -23.78
CA GLN A 419 -12.22 -25.40 -24.53
C GLN A 419 -13.20 -24.39 -23.93
N PRO A 420 -12.71 -23.20 -23.55
CA PRO A 420 -13.62 -22.18 -23.04
C PRO A 420 -14.69 -21.91 -24.09
N ALA A 421 -15.97 -21.83 -23.66
CA ALA A 421 -17.06 -21.47 -24.56
C ALA A 421 -16.69 -20.15 -25.28
N PRO A 422 -16.96 -20.06 -26.60
CA PRO A 422 -16.65 -18.84 -27.34
C PRO A 422 -17.36 -17.65 -26.69
N ILE A 423 -16.59 -16.61 -26.37
CA ILE A 423 -17.12 -15.40 -25.77
C ILE A 423 -17.94 -14.66 -26.81
N ASP A 424 -19.21 -14.45 -26.53
CA ASP A 424 -20.04 -13.54 -27.34
C ASP A 424 -19.66 -12.08 -27.02
N LEU A 425 -18.63 -11.59 -27.75
CA LEU A 425 -18.16 -10.22 -27.59
C LEU A 425 -19.25 -9.15 -27.82
N PRO A 426 -20.16 -9.26 -28.80
CA PRO A 426 -21.29 -8.35 -28.95
C PRO A 426 -22.19 -8.30 -27.72
N ALA A 427 -22.58 -9.45 -27.17
CA ALA A 427 -23.42 -9.53 -25.99
C ALA A 427 -22.71 -8.93 -24.75
N LEU A 428 -21.44 -9.27 -24.54
CA LEU A 428 -20.61 -8.73 -23.46
C LEU A 428 -20.46 -7.20 -23.58
N THR A 429 -20.16 -6.69 -24.78
CA THR A 429 -20.06 -5.27 -25.04
C THR A 429 -21.36 -4.53 -24.73
N LYS A 430 -22.50 -5.08 -25.17
CA LYS A 430 -23.83 -4.51 -24.90
C LYS A 430 -24.13 -4.47 -23.40
N ALA A 431 -23.84 -5.54 -22.66
CA ALA A 431 -24.05 -5.63 -21.22
C ALA A 431 -23.16 -4.63 -20.46
N THR A 432 -21.89 -4.51 -20.86
CA THR A 432 -20.92 -3.56 -20.26
C THR A 432 -21.37 -2.12 -20.48
N LEU A 433 -21.75 -1.75 -21.70
CA LEU A 433 -22.26 -0.39 -22.01
C LEU A 433 -23.53 -0.09 -21.22
N ALA A 434 -24.50 -0.99 -21.18
CA ALA A 434 -25.72 -0.81 -20.41
C ALA A 434 -25.44 -0.59 -18.91
N GLY A 435 -24.50 -1.34 -18.34
CA GLY A 435 -24.08 -1.17 -16.95
C GLY A 435 -23.38 0.17 -16.68
N LEU A 436 -22.63 0.69 -17.64
CA LEU A 436 -21.99 2.00 -17.55
C LEU A 436 -23.01 3.15 -17.65
N GLU A 437 -23.94 3.06 -18.59
CA GLU A 437 -25.01 4.05 -18.81
C GLU A 437 -25.92 4.22 -17.61
N GLN A 438 -26.23 3.13 -16.90
CA GLN A 438 -27.00 3.16 -15.66
C GLN A 438 -26.29 3.89 -14.51
N ARG A 439 -24.97 3.95 -14.53
CA ARG A 439 -24.16 4.48 -13.41
C ARG A 439 -23.52 5.83 -13.69
N ARG A 440 -23.34 6.20 -14.94
CA ARG A 440 -22.57 7.39 -15.35
C ARG A 440 -23.12 7.99 -16.64
N SER A 441 -23.15 9.32 -16.70
CA SER A 441 -23.46 10.07 -17.94
C SER A 441 -22.28 10.12 -18.91
N THR A 442 -21.05 9.92 -18.42
CA THR A 442 -19.81 9.89 -19.22
C THR A 442 -18.85 8.85 -18.67
N TRP A 443 -18.12 8.18 -19.53
CA TRP A 443 -17.11 7.18 -19.15
C TRP A 443 -15.84 7.31 -19.98
N THR A 444 -14.77 6.72 -19.51
CA THR A 444 -13.47 6.55 -20.18
C THR A 444 -13.13 5.08 -20.26
N THR A 445 -12.12 4.73 -21.04
CA THR A 445 -11.60 3.34 -21.15
C THR A 445 -11.40 2.68 -19.79
N ARG A 446 -10.93 3.40 -18.78
CA ARG A 446 -10.72 2.92 -17.40
C ARG A 446 -12.00 2.52 -16.67
N HIS A 447 -13.15 2.91 -17.14
CA HIS A 447 -14.44 2.51 -16.57
C HIS A 447 -14.99 1.25 -17.22
N ILE A 448 -14.43 0.86 -18.37
CA ILE A 448 -14.78 -0.34 -19.14
C ILE A 448 -13.90 -1.51 -18.70
N GLN A 449 -12.65 -1.24 -18.41
CA GLN A 449 -11.70 -2.16 -17.81
C GLN A 449 -12.03 -2.39 -16.32
#